data_38dabe4424bee865c116bc17992238a7
#
_entry.id   38dabe4424bee865c116bc17992238a7
#
_cell.length_a   1.000
_cell.length_b   1.000
_cell.length_c   1.000
_cell.angle_alpha   90.00
_cell.angle_beta   90.00
_cell.angle_gamma   90.00
#
_symmetry.space_group_name_H-M   'P 1'
#
loop_
_entity.id
_entity.type
_entity.pdbx_description
1 polymer ?
#
loop_
_entity_poly.entity_id
_entity_poly.type
_entity_poly.pdbx_seq_one_letter_code
_entity_poly.pdbx_strand_id
1 'polypeptide(L)'
;GKKVTVVKGSRFHDRIINLNNELGGGIIIEEIRGDTVLVEDLVRMVSRGEIEYTVADDDLAKFNQTYFNNIDVHLPISFDQRSSWVVRMDSPILADSLNSWFKKSISQPAYLRIIKRYFEVAKGYSDVHLPTFKSNLGEGVISPYDVYFRQYGEAVGIDWRLLAAVSYQESTFNSEGTSWAGAKGLMGLMPSTAASLGVDSDMLIDPEANIRAGAEYLQKLIVFFNSVENKDEQLKLALASYNGGIGHISDARALAEKYGADKDVWDGSVEKFIQLKRLEQYYNDPVCKNGYFRGDETISYVSDVLGWWLHFKEKIKE
;
A
#
# COMPACT_ATOMS: atom_id res chain seq x y z
N GLY A 1 11.17 -32.84 6.96
CA GLY A 1 9.94 -32.87 7.73
C GLY A 1 9.29 -31.49 7.91
N LYS A 2 9.73 -30.47 7.14
CA LYS A 2 9.11 -29.14 7.18
C LYS A 2 7.95 -29.06 6.18
N LYS A 3 6.89 -28.34 6.57
CA LYS A 3 5.70 -28.14 5.75
C LYS A 3 5.87 -26.87 4.91
N VAL A 4 5.76 -26.97 3.58
CA VAL A 4 5.84 -25.87 2.64
C VAL A 4 4.52 -25.75 1.90
N THR A 5 3.86 -24.62 2.01
CA THR A 5 2.56 -24.34 1.39
C THR A 5 2.76 -23.58 0.09
N VAL A 6 2.20 -24.09 -1.01
CA VAL A 6 2.34 -23.48 -2.35
C VAL A 6 1.01 -23.50 -3.11
N VAL A 7 0.86 -22.58 -4.07
CA VAL A 7 -0.30 -22.59 -4.96
C VAL A 7 -0.17 -23.76 -5.94
N LYS A 8 -1.20 -24.61 -5.98
CA LYS A 8 -1.25 -25.79 -6.86
C LYS A 8 -1.09 -25.39 -8.33
N GLY A 9 -0.21 -26.11 -9.04
CA GLY A 9 0.05 -25.89 -10.48
C GLY A 9 0.85 -24.63 -10.78
N SER A 10 1.36 -23.93 -9.76
CA SER A 10 2.29 -22.80 -9.97
C SER A 10 3.71 -23.31 -10.27
N ARG A 11 4.54 -22.45 -10.89
CA ARG A 11 5.97 -22.74 -11.07
C ARG A 11 6.70 -23.02 -9.74
N PHE A 12 6.22 -22.48 -8.64
CA PHE A 12 6.76 -22.72 -7.29
C PHE A 12 6.40 -24.11 -6.77
N HIS A 13 5.21 -24.61 -7.12
CA HIS A 13 4.80 -25.98 -6.83
C HIS A 13 5.71 -26.99 -7.54
N ASP A 14 5.95 -26.80 -8.84
CA ASP A 14 6.87 -27.67 -9.60
C ASP A 14 8.30 -27.61 -9.06
N ARG A 15 8.77 -26.39 -8.69
CA ARG A 15 10.11 -26.21 -8.12
C ARG A 15 10.27 -26.94 -6.78
N ILE A 16 9.30 -26.85 -5.88
CA ILE A 16 9.41 -27.49 -4.56
C ILE A 16 9.32 -29.03 -4.66
N ILE A 17 8.54 -29.56 -5.61
CA ILE A 17 8.51 -31.00 -5.91
C ILE A 17 9.90 -31.45 -6.39
N ASN A 18 10.49 -30.74 -7.35
CA ASN A 18 11.80 -31.08 -7.87
C ASN A 18 12.87 -31.01 -6.77
N LEU A 19 12.87 -29.97 -5.95
CA LEU A 19 13.78 -29.84 -4.82
C LEU A 19 13.62 -30.98 -3.82
N ASN A 20 12.38 -31.37 -3.50
CA ASN A 20 12.12 -32.48 -2.62
C ASN A 20 12.68 -33.80 -3.16
N ASN A 21 12.58 -34.03 -4.47
CA ASN A 21 13.17 -35.20 -5.13
C ASN A 21 14.70 -35.14 -5.15
N GLU A 22 15.30 -33.95 -5.43
CA GLU A 22 16.74 -33.72 -5.39
C GLU A 22 17.34 -34.01 -4.00
N LEU A 23 16.60 -33.74 -2.93
CA LEU A 23 17.00 -33.98 -1.54
C LEU A 23 16.69 -35.39 -1.05
N GLY A 24 16.08 -36.26 -1.86
CA GLY A 24 15.69 -37.58 -1.46
C GLY A 24 14.42 -37.66 -0.61
N GLY A 25 13.61 -36.60 -0.64
CA GLY A 25 12.37 -36.48 0.12
C GLY A 25 12.52 -35.68 1.42
N GLY A 26 11.45 -35.66 2.21
CA GLY A 26 11.43 -35.04 3.55
C GLY A 26 10.73 -33.66 3.63
N ILE A 27 10.36 -33.03 2.50
CA ILE A 27 9.51 -31.85 2.49
C ILE A 27 8.04 -32.29 2.43
N ILE A 28 7.21 -31.75 3.31
CA ILE A 28 5.76 -31.93 3.27
C ILE A 28 5.17 -30.81 2.45
N ILE A 29 4.70 -31.11 1.24
CA ILE A 29 4.16 -30.10 0.32
C ILE A 29 2.65 -29.99 0.56
N GLU A 30 2.19 -28.81 0.94
CA GLU A 30 0.78 -28.48 1.09
C GLU A 30 0.32 -27.62 -0.09
N GLU A 31 -0.72 -28.11 -0.78
CA GLU A 31 -1.25 -27.43 -1.96
C GLU A 31 -2.48 -26.60 -1.61
N ILE A 32 -2.47 -25.31 -1.95
CA ILE A 32 -3.67 -24.46 -1.93
C ILE A 32 -4.18 -24.27 -3.37
N ARG A 33 -5.48 -24.32 -3.56
CA ARG A 33 -6.10 -24.07 -4.87
C ARG A 33 -5.89 -22.62 -5.27
N GLY A 34 -5.36 -22.39 -6.48
CA GLY A 34 -4.93 -21.09 -6.99
C GLY A 34 -6.04 -20.14 -7.44
N ASP A 35 -7.31 -20.53 -7.34
CA ASP A 35 -8.41 -19.75 -7.90
C ASP A 35 -8.64 -18.39 -7.20
N THR A 36 -8.15 -18.27 -5.96
CA THR A 36 -8.35 -17.08 -5.13
C THR A 36 -7.12 -16.67 -4.30
N VAL A 37 -6.04 -17.46 -4.30
CA VAL A 37 -4.84 -17.22 -3.46
C VAL A 37 -3.64 -16.93 -4.35
N LEU A 38 -3.01 -15.80 -4.15
CA LEU A 38 -1.75 -15.43 -4.80
C LEU A 38 -0.55 -15.71 -3.91
N VAL A 39 0.64 -15.66 -4.50
CA VAL A 39 1.91 -15.88 -3.76
C VAL A 39 2.09 -14.85 -2.65
N GLU A 40 1.68 -13.61 -2.89
CA GLU A 40 1.69 -12.53 -1.90
C GLU A 40 0.80 -12.84 -0.68
N ASP A 41 -0.32 -13.53 -0.90
CA ASP A 41 -1.19 -13.96 0.21
C ASP A 41 -0.50 -15.01 1.06
N LEU A 42 0.23 -15.95 0.43
CA LEU A 42 1.02 -16.94 1.16
C LEU A 42 2.14 -16.29 1.98
N VAL A 43 2.82 -15.27 1.43
CA VAL A 43 3.84 -14.51 2.18
C VAL A 43 3.21 -13.82 3.40
N ARG A 44 2.01 -13.25 3.25
CA ARG A 44 1.25 -12.65 4.36
C ARG A 44 0.84 -13.70 5.40
N MET A 45 0.40 -14.88 4.97
CA MET A 45 0.08 -15.99 5.87
C MET A 45 1.31 -16.46 6.67
N VAL A 46 2.51 -16.46 6.08
CA VAL A 46 3.77 -16.69 6.81
C VAL A 46 3.98 -15.63 7.88
N SER A 47 3.82 -14.36 7.53
CA SER A 47 3.97 -13.23 8.47
C SER A 47 3.00 -13.33 9.65
N ARG A 48 1.77 -13.81 9.42
CA ARG A 48 0.75 -14.02 10.46
C ARG A 48 0.93 -15.32 11.25
N GLY A 49 1.89 -16.16 10.87
CA GLY A 49 2.09 -17.46 11.50
C GLY A 49 1.03 -18.51 11.15
N GLU A 50 0.20 -18.27 10.14
CA GLU A 50 -0.84 -19.20 9.66
C GLU A 50 -0.23 -20.38 8.92
N ILE A 51 0.88 -20.16 8.22
CA ILE A 51 1.72 -21.19 7.58
C ILE A 51 3.18 -20.98 7.94
N GLU A 52 3.99 -22.05 7.92
CA GLU A 52 5.39 -21.99 8.35
C GLU A 52 6.33 -21.54 7.22
N TYR A 53 6.14 -22.08 6.01
CA TYR A 53 6.97 -21.79 4.83
C TYR A 53 6.13 -21.65 3.57
N THR A 54 6.57 -20.76 2.69
CA THR A 54 6.11 -20.68 1.30
C THR A 54 7.28 -20.44 0.35
N VAL A 55 7.01 -20.44 -0.95
CA VAL A 55 7.97 -20.17 -2.01
C VAL A 55 7.51 -18.97 -2.83
N ALA A 56 8.39 -18.02 -3.03
CA ALA A 56 8.14 -16.82 -3.81
C ALA A 56 9.37 -16.45 -4.66
N ASP A 57 9.19 -15.54 -5.62
CA ASP A 57 10.32 -14.88 -6.26
C ASP A 57 11.11 -14.03 -5.26
N ASP A 58 12.43 -13.96 -5.43
CA ASP A 58 13.32 -13.20 -4.57
C ASP A 58 12.91 -11.70 -4.49
N ASP A 59 12.61 -11.09 -5.65
CA ASP A 59 12.15 -9.70 -5.72
C ASP A 59 10.83 -9.50 -4.96
N LEU A 60 9.88 -10.43 -5.12
CA LEU A 60 8.61 -10.38 -4.43
C LEU A 60 8.77 -10.59 -2.91
N ALA A 61 9.62 -11.55 -2.52
CA ALA A 61 9.89 -11.84 -1.12
C ALA A 61 10.56 -10.64 -0.42
N LYS A 62 11.60 -10.06 -1.02
CA LYS A 62 12.26 -8.84 -0.53
C LYS A 62 11.33 -7.63 -0.47
N PHE A 63 10.50 -7.44 -1.49
CA PHE A 63 9.49 -6.39 -1.48
C PHE A 63 8.53 -6.56 -0.31
N ASN A 64 8.00 -7.77 -0.09
CA ASN A 64 7.12 -8.05 1.03
C ASN A 64 7.84 -7.95 2.39
N GLN A 65 9.14 -8.28 2.48
CA GLN A 65 9.93 -8.09 3.69
C GLN A 65 10.01 -6.61 4.11
N THR A 66 9.88 -5.68 3.18
CA THR A 66 9.80 -4.25 3.55
C THR A 66 8.53 -3.90 4.32
N TYR A 67 7.46 -4.70 4.20
CA TYR A 67 6.20 -4.56 4.92
C TYR A 67 6.12 -5.50 6.12
N PHE A 68 6.64 -6.71 6.01
CA PHE A 68 6.60 -7.75 7.03
C PHE A 68 8.00 -8.03 7.56
N ASN A 69 8.41 -7.35 8.63
CA ASN A 69 9.75 -7.46 9.20
C ASN A 69 10.02 -8.79 9.95
N ASN A 70 9.00 -9.61 10.11
CA ASN A 70 9.04 -10.89 10.81
C ASN A 70 9.15 -12.10 9.86
N ILE A 71 9.41 -11.89 8.57
CA ILE A 71 9.69 -12.96 7.61
C ILE A 71 11.18 -13.04 7.27
N ASP A 72 11.68 -14.26 7.06
CA ASP A 72 13.04 -14.51 6.59
C ASP A 72 13.00 -14.91 5.11
N VAL A 73 13.77 -14.20 4.28
CA VAL A 73 13.83 -14.39 2.82
C VAL A 73 15.22 -14.78 2.33
N HIS A 74 16.12 -15.22 3.24
CA HIS A 74 17.51 -15.50 2.90
C HIS A 74 17.78 -16.92 2.40
N LEU A 75 16.77 -17.80 2.34
CA LEU A 75 16.94 -19.18 1.90
C LEU A 75 16.67 -19.32 0.39
N PRO A 76 17.71 -19.31 -0.48
CA PRO A 76 17.51 -19.53 -1.90
C PRO A 76 17.23 -21.01 -2.19
N ILE A 77 16.23 -21.29 -2.99
CA ILE A 77 15.86 -22.66 -3.39
C ILE A 77 16.04 -22.90 -4.90
N SER A 78 16.57 -21.92 -5.62
CA SER A 78 16.85 -21.99 -7.07
C SER A 78 18.05 -21.10 -7.42
N PHE A 79 18.56 -21.27 -8.65
CA PHE A 79 19.55 -20.37 -9.23
C PHE A 79 18.91 -19.03 -9.62
N ASP A 80 19.74 -17.98 -9.71
CA ASP A 80 19.30 -16.68 -10.18
C ASP A 80 18.70 -16.79 -11.59
N GLN A 81 17.47 -16.36 -11.72
CA GLN A 81 16.77 -16.31 -13.00
C GLN A 81 16.76 -14.88 -13.53
N ARG A 82 17.11 -14.73 -14.82
CA ARG A 82 17.08 -13.42 -15.47
C ARG A 82 15.64 -13.02 -15.75
N SER A 83 15.22 -11.90 -15.23
CA SER A 83 13.99 -11.23 -15.62
C SER A 83 14.27 -10.29 -16.77
N SER A 84 13.37 -10.23 -17.75
CA SER A 84 13.51 -9.38 -18.94
C SER A 84 12.21 -8.62 -19.19
N TRP A 85 12.34 -7.38 -19.62
CA TRP A 85 11.20 -6.65 -20.12
C TRP A 85 10.78 -7.19 -21.48
N VAL A 86 9.50 -7.32 -21.72
CA VAL A 86 8.95 -7.80 -22.98
C VAL A 86 8.41 -6.61 -23.76
N VAL A 87 8.85 -6.48 -25.00
CA VAL A 87 8.32 -5.51 -25.96
C VAL A 87 7.78 -6.26 -27.16
N ARG A 88 6.87 -5.64 -27.92
CA ARG A 88 6.38 -6.25 -29.15
C ARG A 88 7.51 -6.40 -30.16
N MET A 89 7.46 -7.49 -30.95
CA MET A 89 8.49 -7.82 -31.91
C MET A 89 8.64 -6.78 -33.03
N ASP A 90 7.60 -6.02 -33.31
CA ASP A 90 7.55 -4.91 -34.27
C ASP A 90 8.08 -3.56 -33.69
N SER A 91 8.64 -3.55 -32.48
CA SER A 91 9.12 -2.35 -31.79
C SER A 91 10.63 -2.41 -31.47
N PRO A 92 11.52 -2.66 -32.49
CA PRO A 92 12.96 -2.83 -32.23
C PRO A 92 13.62 -1.56 -31.68
N ILE A 93 13.19 -0.36 -32.10
CA ILE A 93 13.72 0.91 -31.63
C ILE A 93 13.48 1.08 -30.13
N LEU A 94 12.30 0.67 -29.64
CA LEU A 94 11.99 0.68 -28.21
C LEU A 94 12.88 -0.28 -27.43
N ALA A 95 13.09 -1.50 -27.95
CA ALA A 95 13.97 -2.49 -27.33
C ALA A 95 15.40 -1.97 -27.21
N ASP A 96 15.95 -1.36 -28.27
CA ASP A 96 17.31 -0.79 -28.27
C ASP A 96 17.43 0.40 -27.33
N SER A 97 16.41 1.25 -27.29
CA SER A 97 16.35 2.40 -26.37
C SER A 97 16.34 1.96 -24.91
N LEU A 98 15.53 0.96 -24.56
CA LEU A 98 15.48 0.37 -23.22
C LEU A 98 16.81 -0.28 -22.83
N ASN A 99 17.39 -1.09 -23.71
CA ASN A 99 18.69 -1.72 -23.46
C ASN A 99 19.79 -0.68 -23.24
N SER A 100 19.79 0.39 -24.03
CA SER A 100 20.77 1.48 -23.90
C SER A 100 20.57 2.24 -22.58
N TRP A 101 19.32 2.48 -22.19
CA TRP A 101 18.99 3.11 -20.91
C TRP A 101 19.43 2.24 -19.73
N PHE A 102 19.14 0.94 -19.74
CA PHE A 102 19.57 0.02 -18.69
C PHE A 102 21.10 0.01 -18.50
N LYS A 103 21.86 -0.12 -19.60
CA LYS A 103 23.32 -0.10 -19.54
C LYS A 103 23.89 1.17 -18.88
N LYS A 104 23.22 2.32 -19.10
CA LYS A 104 23.65 3.60 -18.53
C LYS A 104 23.17 3.82 -17.11
N SER A 105 22.00 3.29 -16.77
CA SER A 105 21.28 3.66 -15.55
C SER A 105 21.52 2.71 -14.38
N ILE A 106 21.74 1.42 -14.62
CA ILE A 106 21.78 0.38 -13.59
C ILE A 106 22.85 0.62 -12.51
N SER A 107 23.97 1.25 -12.88
CA SER A 107 25.06 1.60 -11.95
C SER A 107 24.96 3.03 -11.39
N GLN A 108 23.97 3.81 -11.82
CA GLN A 108 23.85 5.20 -11.38
C GLN A 108 23.33 5.28 -9.93
N PRO A 109 23.86 6.22 -9.11
CA PRO A 109 23.40 6.38 -7.73
C PRO A 109 21.89 6.63 -7.61
N ALA A 110 21.27 7.29 -8.59
CA ALA A 110 19.82 7.53 -8.62
C ALA A 110 19.05 6.22 -8.76
N TYR A 111 19.45 5.34 -9.69
CA TYR A 111 18.85 4.02 -9.88
C TYR A 111 19.00 3.15 -8.62
N LEU A 112 20.20 3.09 -8.07
CA LEU A 112 20.49 2.29 -6.87
C LEU A 112 19.69 2.79 -5.66
N ARG A 113 19.49 4.11 -5.51
CA ARG A 113 18.62 4.67 -4.46
C ARG A 113 17.17 4.25 -4.61
N ILE A 114 16.65 4.21 -5.86
CA ILE A 114 15.29 3.75 -6.13
C ILE A 114 15.15 2.27 -5.74
N ILE A 115 16.05 1.41 -6.23
CA ILE A 115 16.05 -0.03 -5.89
C ILE A 115 16.11 -0.23 -4.38
N LYS A 116 17.05 0.44 -3.70
CA LYS A 116 17.18 0.37 -2.24
C LYS A 116 15.90 0.79 -1.54
N ARG A 117 15.27 1.90 -1.97
CA ARG A 117 14.01 2.37 -1.38
C ARG A 117 12.87 1.36 -1.53
N TYR A 118 12.82 0.65 -2.67
CA TYR A 118 11.72 -0.30 -2.95
C TYR A 118 11.92 -1.67 -2.30
N PHE A 119 13.16 -2.17 -2.22
CA PHE A 119 13.44 -3.55 -1.84
C PHE A 119 14.20 -3.71 -0.51
N GLU A 120 14.77 -2.63 0.04
CA GLU A 120 15.61 -2.72 1.25
C GLU A 120 15.11 -1.84 2.40
N VAL A 121 14.36 -0.78 2.11
CA VAL A 121 13.86 0.11 3.15
C VAL A 121 12.54 -0.43 3.69
N ALA A 122 12.54 -0.83 4.96
CA ALA A 122 11.33 -1.29 5.64
C ALA A 122 10.22 -0.24 5.54
N LYS A 123 9.06 -0.66 5.04
CA LYS A 123 7.86 0.18 4.89
C LYS A 123 6.86 -0.03 6.02
N GLY A 124 7.24 -0.85 7.02
CA GLY A 124 6.52 -1.03 8.27
C GLY A 124 5.09 -1.56 8.12
N TYR A 125 4.94 -2.88 7.96
CA TYR A 125 3.73 -3.56 8.36
C TYR A 125 4.08 -4.30 9.65
N SER A 126 3.89 -3.67 10.80
CA SER A 126 3.99 -4.35 12.08
C SER A 126 2.71 -4.11 12.86
N ASP A 127 2.01 -5.18 13.17
CA ASP A 127 1.23 -5.17 14.38
C ASP A 127 2.18 -4.68 15.49
N VAL A 128 1.97 -3.43 15.94
CA VAL A 128 2.54 -2.85 17.18
C VAL A 128 3.96 -2.27 17.17
N HIS A 129 4.72 -2.18 16.08
CA HIS A 129 5.94 -1.35 16.13
C HIS A 129 5.96 -0.31 15.00
N LEU A 130 5.22 0.79 15.20
CA LEU A 130 5.43 2.04 14.47
C LEU A 130 6.91 2.42 14.59
N PRO A 131 7.58 2.82 13.48
CA PRO A 131 8.94 3.34 13.58
C PRO A 131 8.97 4.41 14.67
N THR A 132 9.99 4.41 15.51
CA THR A 132 10.08 5.40 16.58
C THR A 132 10.06 6.78 15.94
N PHE A 133 8.94 7.48 16.04
CA PHE A 133 8.82 8.87 15.61
C PHE A 133 9.80 9.69 16.44
N LYS A 134 10.91 10.06 15.84
CA LYS A 134 11.90 10.97 16.42
C LYS A 134 11.64 12.36 15.90
N SER A 135 10.75 13.09 16.55
CA SER A 135 10.69 14.54 16.39
C SER A 135 11.84 15.15 17.20
N ASN A 136 12.73 15.85 16.53
CA ASN A 136 13.71 16.73 17.19
C ASN A 136 13.06 18.04 17.68
N LEU A 137 11.75 18.15 17.60
CA LEU A 137 10.93 19.32 17.89
C LEU A 137 10.34 19.17 19.29
N GLY A 138 10.95 19.46 20.35
CA GLY A 138 10.44 19.52 21.74
C GLY A 138 9.26 18.64 22.16
N GLU A 139 8.97 18.56 23.45
CA GLU A 139 7.78 17.85 23.96
C GLU A 139 6.48 18.52 23.48
N GLY A 140 5.49 17.73 23.10
CA GLY A 140 4.16 18.23 22.71
C GLY A 140 4.04 18.72 21.28
N VAL A 141 5.06 18.54 20.44
CA VAL A 141 5.04 18.93 19.02
C VAL A 141 5.17 17.71 18.11
N ILE A 142 4.29 17.59 17.12
CA ILE A 142 4.34 16.52 16.11
C ILE A 142 5.19 17.00 14.91
N SER A 143 4.91 18.20 14.41
CA SER A 143 5.53 18.75 13.19
C SER A 143 5.70 20.27 13.28
N PRO A 144 6.50 20.89 12.40
CA PRO A 144 6.57 22.35 12.29
C PRO A 144 5.24 22.99 11.84
N TYR A 145 4.28 22.17 11.40
CA TYR A 145 3.01 22.61 10.82
C TYR A 145 1.81 22.40 11.74
N ASP A 146 2.01 22.05 13.01
CA ASP A 146 0.94 21.76 13.97
C ASP A 146 -0.09 22.89 14.09
N VAL A 147 0.33 24.15 13.92
CA VAL A 147 -0.56 25.32 13.93
C VAL A 147 -1.61 25.22 12.82
N TYR A 148 -1.21 24.83 11.63
CA TYR A 148 -2.12 24.67 10.50
C TYR A 148 -3.00 23.44 10.64
N PHE A 149 -2.45 22.31 11.12
CA PHE A 149 -3.25 21.12 11.39
C PHE A 149 -4.34 21.38 12.42
N ARG A 150 -4.04 22.10 13.51
CA ARG A 150 -5.03 22.50 14.52
C ARG A 150 -6.10 23.42 13.91
N GLN A 151 -5.70 24.48 13.22
CA GLN A 151 -6.60 25.44 12.61
C GLN A 151 -7.58 24.76 11.65
N TYR A 152 -7.06 23.96 10.71
CA TYR A 152 -7.91 23.35 9.69
C TYR A 152 -8.62 22.10 10.19
N GLY A 153 -8.06 21.38 11.16
CA GLY A 153 -8.76 20.30 11.87
C GLY A 153 -10.01 20.81 12.58
N GLU A 154 -9.90 21.92 13.32
CA GLU A 154 -11.05 22.58 13.96
C GLU A 154 -12.07 23.05 12.93
N ALA A 155 -11.63 23.68 11.83
CA ALA A 155 -12.51 24.20 10.78
C ALA A 155 -13.36 23.11 10.10
N VAL A 156 -12.83 21.90 9.97
CA VAL A 156 -13.53 20.76 9.31
C VAL A 156 -14.08 19.73 10.28
N GLY A 157 -13.86 19.92 11.61
CA GLY A 157 -14.34 19.00 12.64
C GLY A 157 -13.60 17.65 12.66
N ILE A 158 -12.32 17.63 12.29
CA ILE A 158 -11.45 16.45 12.29
C ILE A 158 -10.35 16.65 13.35
N ASP A 159 -10.04 15.60 14.12
CA ASP A 159 -8.90 15.61 15.03
C ASP A 159 -7.62 15.99 14.25
N TRP A 160 -6.99 17.09 14.62
CA TRP A 160 -5.81 17.62 13.94
C TRP A 160 -4.64 16.60 13.90
N ARG A 161 -4.57 15.71 14.91
CA ARG A 161 -3.56 14.65 14.95
C ARG A 161 -3.80 13.59 13.87
N LEU A 162 -5.06 13.41 13.42
CA LEU A 162 -5.37 12.58 12.25
C LEU A 162 -4.88 13.24 10.96
N LEU A 163 -5.07 14.56 10.80
CA LEU A 163 -4.51 15.29 9.65
C LEU A 163 -2.99 15.21 9.63
N ALA A 164 -2.34 15.35 10.79
CA ALA A 164 -0.90 15.16 10.92
C ALA A 164 -0.48 13.72 10.57
N ALA A 165 -1.25 12.69 10.94
CA ALA A 165 -0.98 11.29 10.60
C ALA A 165 -1.08 11.05 9.09
N VAL A 166 -2.09 11.60 8.43
CA VAL A 166 -2.20 11.57 6.96
C VAL A 166 -0.98 12.25 6.32
N SER A 167 -0.61 13.46 6.77
CA SER A 167 0.55 14.17 6.24
C SER A 167 1.87 13.42 6.46
N TYR A 168 2.02 12.77 7.60
CA TYR A 168 3.20 11.96 7.86
C TYR A 168 3.27 10.74 6.93
N GLN A 169 2.14 10.07 6.69
CA GLN A 169 2.06 8.93 5.79
C GLN A 169 2.31 9.32 4.33
N GLU A 170 1.81 10.49 3.89
CA GLU A 170 1.96 10.97 2.51
C GLU A 170 3.38 11.48 2.20
N SER A 171 3.97 12.25 3.09
CA SER A 171 5.20 13.00 2.79
C SER A 171 6.27 12.95 3.87
N THR A 172 6.00 12.37 5.05
CA THR A 172 6.84 12.51 6.25
C THR A 172 7.10 13.98 6.61
N PHE A 173 6.07 14.82 6.43
CA PHE A 173 6.08 16.28 6.58
C PHE A 173 7.01 17.04 5.62
N ASN A 174 7.25 16.51 4.43
CA ASN A 174 8.01 17.18 3.38
C ASN A 174 7.09 18.02 2.48
N SER A 175 7.09 19.34 2.64
CA SER A 175 6.26 20.27 1.86
C SER A 175 6.64 20.37 0.38
N GLU A 176 7.89 20.09 0.03
CA GLU A 176 8.39 20.14 -1.36
C GLU A 176 8.28 18.77 -2.06
N GLY A 177 7.77 17.75 -1.36
CA GLY A 177 7.64 16.40 -1.88
C GLY A 177 6.74 16.35 -3.11
N THR A 178 7.21 15.61 -4.12
CA THR A 178 6.39 15.24 -5.29
C THR A 178 6.50 13.74 -5.47
N SER A 179 5.35 13.05 -5.51
CA SER A 179 5.33 11.62 -5.76
C SER A 179 5.62 11.31 -7.23
N TRP A 180 5.96 10.08 -7.54
CA TRP A 180 6.13 9.61 -8.92
C TRP A 180 4.84 9.79 -9.77
N ALA A 181 3.66 9.75 -9.13
CA ALA A 181 2.36 9.93 -9.78
C ALA A 181 1.98 11.42 -9.93
N GLY A 182 2.79 12.35 -9.39
CA GLY A 182 2.56 13.78 -9.47
C GLY A 182 1.76 14.37 -8.31
N ALA A 183 1.48 13.62 -7.25
CA ALA A 183 0.91 14.16 -6.01
C ALA A 183 1.95 15.04 -5.32
N LYS A 184 1.53 16.15 -4.71
CA LYS A 184 2.41 17.20 -4.20
C LYS A 184 2.11 17.61 -2.77
N GLY A 185 3.15 18.07 -2.08
CA GLY A 185 3.09 18.73 -0.78
C GLY A 185 2.81 17.80 0.39
N LEU A 186 2.55 18.39 1.54
CA LEU A 186 2.42 17.71 2.82
C LEU A 186 1.35 16.62 2.85
N MET A 187 0.20 16.89 2.25
CA MET A 187 -0.97 16.00 2.25
C MET A 187 -1.08 15.15 0.97
N GLY A 188 -0.03 15.11 0.13
CA GLY A 188 0.03 14.23 -1.03
C GLY A 188 -1.07 14.45 -2.07
N LEU A 189 -1.48 15.68 -2.32
CA LEU A 189 -2.62 15.97 -3.18
C LEU A 189 -2.28 15.89 -4.67
N MET A 190 -3.11 15.18 -5.44
CA MET A 190 -3.07 15.25 -6.89
C MET A 190 -3.51 16.64 -7.39
N PRO A 191 -2.88 17.20 -8.44
CA PRO A 191 -3.26 18.51 -8.99
C PRO A 191 -4.74 18.61 -9.38
N SER A 192 -5.33 17.53 -9.90
CA SER A 192 -6.76 17.48 -10.23
C SER A 192 -7.65 17.55 -9.00
N THR A 193 -7.26 16.90 -7.90
CA THR A 193 -7.98 16.97 -6.63
C THR A 193 -7.91 18.40 -6.06
N ALA A 194 -6.72 19.00 -6.04
CA ALA A 194 -6.52 20.36 -5.58
C ALA A 194 -7.33 21.39 -6.38
N ALA A 195 -7.34 21.27 -7.71
CA ALA A 195 -8.15 22.14 -8.58
C ALA A 195 -9.66 22.03 -8.25
N SER A 196 -10.17 20.85 -7.91
CA SER A 196 -11.56 20.65 -7.48
C SER A 196 -11.89 21.31 -6.13
N LEU A 197 -10.86 21.68 -5.36
CA LEU A 197 -10.92 22.38 -4.08
C LEU A 197 -10.56 23.86 -4.20
N GLY A 198 -10.38 24.37 -5.43
CA GLY A 198 -10.03 25.76 -5.70
C GLY A 198 -8.57 26.12 -5.33
N VAL A 199 -7.67 25.12 -5.34
CA VAL A 199 -6.24 25.33 -5.09
C VAL A 199 -5.46 25.09 -6.37
N ASP A 200 -4.71 26.12 -6.80
CA ASP A 200 -3.84 26.02 -7.97
C ASP A 200 -2.66 25.08 -7.72
N SER A 201 -2.20 24.39 -8.77
CA SER A 201 -1.10 23.42 -8.70
C SER A 201 0.19 23.98 -8.12
N ASP A 202 0.45 25.28 -8.31
CA ASP A 202 1.65 25.97 -7.82
C ASP A 202 1.57 26.25 -6.32
N MET A 203 0.35 26.32 -5.77
CA MET A 203 0.11 26.49 -4.33
C MET A 203 0.19 25.19 -3.54
N LEU A 204 0.34 24.04 -4.21
CA LEU A 204 0.42 22.73 -3.53
C LEU A 204 1.72 22.52 -2.74
N ILE A 205 2.75 23.31 -2.97
CA ILE A 205 3.97 23.29 -2.16
C ILE A 205 3.90 24.27 -0.97
N ASP A 206 2.90 25.14 -0.94
CA ASP A 206 2.64 25.99 0.22
C ASP A 206 2.01 25.16 1.34
N PRO A 207 2.62 25.11 2.53
CA PRO A 207 2.17 24.26 3.62
C PRO A 207 0.73 24.52 4.06
N GLU A 208 0.36 25.80 4.17
CA GLU A 208 -0.97 26.19 4.66
C GLU A 208 -2.05 25.82 3.64
N ALA A 209 -1.85 26.20 2.37
CA ALA A 209 -2.80 25.89 1.29
C ALA A 209 -2.97 24.38 1.10
N ASN A 210 -1.89 23.62 1.20
CA ASN A 210 -1.90 22.17 1.04
C ASN A 210 -2.62 21.46 2.19
N ILE A 211 -2.35 21.84 3.45
CA ILE A 211 -3.02 21.27 4.63
C ILE A 211 -4.51 21.62 4.60
N ARG A 212 -4.89 22.86 4.27
CA ARG A 212 -6.28 23.27 4.12
C ARG A 212 -6.99 22.39 3.10
N ALA A 213 -6.44 22.25 1.91
CA ALA A 213 -7.04 21.45 0.85
C ALA A 213 -7.13 19.95 1.25
N GLY A 214 -6.10 19.40 1.89
CA GLY A 214 -6.11 18.02 2.37
C GLY A 214 -7.18 17.77 3.44
N ALA A 215 -7.34 18.70 4.38
CA ALA A 215 -8.36 18.64 5.41
C ALA A 215 -9.78 18.69 4.80
N GLU A 216 -10.03 19.62 3.87
CA GLU A 216 -11.30 19.73 3.15
C GLU A 216 -11.59 18.48 2.31
N TYR A 217 -10.57 17.89 1.67
CA TYR A 217 -10.72 16.66 0.90
C TYR A 217 -11.09 15.48 1.78
N LEU A 218 -10.39 15.28 2.89
CA LEU A 218 -10.71 14.20 3.84
C LEU A 218 -12.13 14.38 4.42
N GLN A 219 -12.52 15.61 4.76
CA GLN A 219 -13.89 15.89 5.21
C GLN A 219 -14.93 15.51 4.15
N LYS A 220 -14.71 15.88 2.89
CA LYS A 220 -15.62 15.50 1.78
C LYS A 220 -15.78 13.99 1.66
N LEU A 221 -14.69 13.24 1.84
CA LEU A 221 -14.72 11.78 1.83
C LEU A 221 -15.48 11.20 3.03
N ILE A 222 -15.26 11.73 4.22
CA ILE A 222 -16.02 11.33 5.42
C ILE A 222 -17.52 11.60 5.22
N VAL A 223 -17.88 12.77 4.70
CA VAL A 223 -19.29 13.14 4.42
C VAL A 223 -19.90 12.25 3.33
N PHE A 224 -19.13 11.84 2.32
CA PHE A 224 -19.60 10.91 1.30
C PHE A 224 -20.08 9.57 1.90
N PHE A 225 -19.42 9.10 2.94
CA PHE A 225 -19.78 7.88 3.67
C PHE A 225 -20.68 8.13 4.89
N ASN A 226 -21.45 9.23 4.93
CA ASN A 226 -22.30 9.59 6.07
C ASN A 226 -23.42 8.59 6.39
N SER A 227 -23.78 7.74 5.43
CA SER A 227 -24.75 6.64 5.61
C SER A 227 -24.19 5.48 6.44
N VAL A 228 -22.88 5.39 6.64
CA VAL A 228 -22.24 4.37 7.46
C VAL A 228 -22.42 4.74 8.94
N GLU A 229 -23.12 3.90 9.69
CA GLU A 229 -23.48 4.18 11.09
C GLU A 229 -22.26 4.16 12.02
N ASN A 230 -21.37 3.18 11.83
CA ASN A 230 -20.14 3.05 12.61
C ASN A 230 -19.12 4.10 12.13
N LYS A 231 -18.74 5.01 13.02
CA LYS A 231 -17.83 6.13 12.71
C LYS A 231 -16.41 5.68 12.43
N ASP A 232 -15.95 4.60 13.04
CA ASP A 232 -14.63 4.04 12.78
C ASP A 232 -14.57 3.43 11.38
N GLU A 233 -15.61 2.69 10.97
CA GLU A 233 -15.72 2.14 9.62
C GLU A 233 -15.89 3.25 8.56
N GLN A 234 -16.68 4.27 8.86
CA GLN A 234 -16.80 5.47 8.02
C GLN A 234 -15.42 6.11 7.78
N LEU A 235 -14.62 6.26 8.83
CA LEU A 235 -13.28 6.83 8.74
C LEU A 235 -12.34 5.95 7.91
N LYS A 236 -12.34 4.63 8.13
CA LYS A 236 -11.52 3.69 7.35
C LYS A 236 -11.83 3.76 5.85
N LEU A 237 -13.13 3.78 5.49
CA LEU A 237 -13.57 3.94 4.10
C LEU A 237 -13.14 5.28 3.49
N ALA A 238 -13.18 6.36 4.27
CA ALA A 238 -12.71 7.68 3.84
C ALA A 238 -11.18 7.69 3.61
N LEU A 239 -10.40 7.14 4.54
CA LEU A 239 -8.94 7.01 4.41
C LEU A 239 -8.55 6.13 3.22
N ALA A 240 -9.24 5.00 3.03
CA ALA A 240 -9.05 4.16 1.86
C ALA A 240 -9.34 4.91 0.56
N SER A 241 -10.39 5.75 0.54
CA SER A 241 -10.73 6.58 -0.61
C SER A 241 -9.76 7.73 -0.84
N TYR A 242 -9.14 8.24 0.21
CA TYR A 242 -8.10 9.27 0.12
C TYR A 242 -6.89 8.77 -0.69
N ASN A 243 -6.42 7.58 -0.37
CA ASN A 243 -5.28 6.94 -1.05
C ASN A 243 -5.67 6.29 -2.39
N GLY A 244 -6.67 5.40 -2.37
CA GLY A 244 -7.02 4.55 -3.51
C GLY A 244 -8.03 5.17 -4.48
N GLY A 245 -8.64 6.29 -4.11
CA GLY A 245 -9.69 6.93 -4.88
C GLY A 245 -11.09 6.36 -4.61
N ILE A 246 -12.04 7.27 -4.47
CA ILE A 246 -13.43 6.97 -4.11
C ILE A 246 -14.13 5.99 -5.07
N GLY A 247 -13.75 6.01 -6.36
CA GLY A 247 -14.33 5.11 -7.37
C GLY A 247 -14.00 3.64 -7.08
N HIS A 248 -12.74 3.34 -6.78
CA HIS A 248 -12.32 1.97 -6.47
C HIS A 248 -12.92 1.45 -5.16
N ILE A 249 -13.04 2.31 -4.15
CA ILE A 249 -13.68 1.93 -2.88
C ILE A 249 -15.19 1.71 -3.08
N SER A 250 -15.85 2.54 -3.91
CA SER A 250 -17.25 2.33 -4.26
C SER A 250 -17.49 1.00 -5.00
N ASP A 251 -16.60 0.63 -5.92
CA ASP A 251 -16.64 -0.68 -6.58
C ASP A 251 -16.45 -1.82 -5.58
N ALA A 252 -15.50 -1.70 -4.65
CA ALA A 252 -15.25 -2.72 -3.63
C ALA A 252 -16.45 -2.89 -2.68
N ARG A 253 -17.12 -1.80 -2.31
CA ARG A 253 -18.38 -1.85 -1.53
C ARG A 253 -19.52 -2.55 -2.31
N ALA A 254 -19.65 -2.26 -3.61
CA ALA A 254 -20.63 -2.92 -4.45
C ALA A 254 -20.33 -4.42 -4.62
N LEU A 255 -19.06 -4.80 -4.72
CA LEU A 255 -18.65 -6.21 -4.71
C LEU A 255 -18.96 -6.87 -3.36
N ALA A 256 -18.65 -6.22 -2.24
CA ALA A 256 -18.96 -6.73 -0.90
C ALA A 256 -20.45 -7.05 -0.78
N GLU A 257 -21.31 -6.10 -1.11
CA GLU A 257 -22.78 -6.28 -1.09
C GLU A 257 -23.22 -7.43 -2.02
N LYS A 258 -22.71 -7.48 -3.25
CA LYS A 258 -23.04 -8.53 -4.21
C LYS A 258 -22.66 -9.94 -3.74
N TYR A 259 -21.53 -10.07 -3.07
CA TYR A 259 -21.02 -11.36 -2.59
C TYR A 259 -21.40 -11.67 -1.13
N GLY A 260 -22.37 -10.94 -0.57
CA GLY A 260 -22.98 -11.23 0.74
C GLY A 260 -22.13 -10.78 1.94
N ALA A 261 -21.18 -9.88 1.73
CA ALA A 261 -20.44 -9.22 2.80
C ALA A 261 -21.01 -7.82 3.09
N ASP A 262 -20.68 -7.25 4.24
CA ASP A 262 -21.18 -5.94 4.63
C ASP A 262 -20.39 -4.83 3.91
N LYS A 263 -21.06 -4.04 3.07
CA LYS A 263 -20.46 -2.93 2.32
C LYS A 263 -20.01 -1.76 3.19
N ASP A 264 -20.51 -1.69 4.40
CA ASP A 264 -20.25 -0.58 5.33
C ASP A 264 -19.19 -0.93 6.38
N VAL A 265 -18.63 -2.15 6.32
CA VAL A 265 -17.53 -2.64 7.15
C VAL A 265 -16.26 -2.74 6.31
N TRP A 266 -15.19 -2.09 6.77
CA TRP A 266 -13.87 -2.17 6.12
C TRP A 266 -13.19 -3.50 6.40
N ASP A 267 -12.95 -3.80 7.71
CA ASP A 267 -12.14 -4.94 8.14
C ASP A 267 -12.73 -6.28 7.69
N GLY A 268 -11.97 -7.03 6.90
CA GLY A 268 -12.37 -8.34 6.38
C GLY A 268 -13.51 -8.34 5.38
N SER A 269 -14.14 -7.19 5.09
CA SER A 269 -15.21 -7.02 4.12
C SER A 269 -14.75 -6.18 2.92
N VAL A 270 -14.93 -4.86 2.91
CA VAL A 270 -14.53 -4.01 1.78
C VAL A 270 -13.03 -4.12 1.50
N GLU A 271 -12.20 -4.21 2.52
CA GLU A 271 -10.76 -4.49 2.45
C GLU A 271 -10.47 -5.73 1.59
N LYS A 272 -11.20 -6.82 1.80
CA LYS A 272 -11.06 -8.05 1.01
C LYS A 272 -11.37 -7.80 -0.47
N PHE A 273 -12.46 -7.07 -0.77
CA PHE A 273 -12.87 -6.84 -2.15
C PHE A 273 -11.99 -5.82 -2.87
N ILE A 274 -11.43 -4.82 -2.20
CA ILE A 274 -10.44 -3.95 -2.82
C ILE A 274 -9.19 -4.72 -3.25
N GLN A 275 -8.79 -5.72 -2.47
CA GLN A 275 -7.70 -6.63 -2.81
C GLN A 275 -8.05 -7.55 -3.97
N LEU A 276 -9.27 -8.10 -4.00
CA LEU A 276 -9.75 -8.97 -5.07
C LEU A 276 -9.91 -8.25 -6.40
N LYS A 277 -10.03 -6.91 -6.42
CA LYS A 277 -10.08 -6.12 -7.67
C LYS A 277 -8.82 -6.21 -8.54
N ARG A 278 -7.76 -6.84 -8.11
CA ARG A 278 -6.62 -7.22 -8.97
C ARG A 278 -6.92 -8.42 -9.89
N LEU A 279 -7.96 -9.20 -9.59
CA LEU A 279 -8.36 -10.37 -10.37
C LEU A 279 -9.42 -10.01 -11.41
N GLU A 280 -9.27 -10.55 -12.61
CA GLU A 280 -10.10 -10.22 -13.78
C GLU A 280 -11.60 -10.40 -13.53
N GLN A 281 -11.98 -11.46 -12.85
CA GLN A 281 -13.37 -11.77 -12.51
C GLN A 281 -14.03 -10.72 -11.60
N TYR A 282 -13.26 -9.96 -10.82
CA TYR A 282 -13.77 -8.93 -9.91
C TYR A 282 -13.72 -7.54 -10.55
N TYR A 283 -12.61 -7.14 -11.19
CA TYR A 283 -12.58 -5.81 -11.78
C TYR A 283 -13.42 -5.68 -13.06
N ASN A 284 -13.73 -6.79 -13.74
CA ASN A 284 -14.69 -6.85 -14.86
C ASN A 284 -16.11 -7.20 -14.43
N ASP A 285 -16.37 -7.35 -13.12
CA ASP A 285 -17.72 -7.58 -12.64
C ASP A 285 -18.62 -6.39 -13.03
N PRO A 286 -19.88 -6.63 -13.48
CA PRO A 286 -20.80 -5.55 -13.89
C PRO A 286 -21.07 -4.47 -12.85
N VAL A 287 -20.84 -4.73 -11.55
CA VAL A 287 -20.99 -3.72 -10.50
C VAL A 287 -19.78 -2.78 -10.41
N CYS A 288 -18.65 -3.16 -11.00
CA CYS A 288 -17.45 -2.34 -11.04
C CYS A 288 -17.47 -1.37 -12.23
N LYS A 289 -17.05 -0.13 -11.98
CA LYS A 289 -17.00 0.94 -12.99
C LYS A 289 -15.60 1.46 -13.25
N ASN A 290 -14.65 1.15 -12.34
CA ASN A 290 -13.31 1.75 -12.31
C ASN A 290 -12.19 0.77 -12.68
N GLY A 291 -12.53 -0.45 -13.12
CA GLY A 291 -11.58 -1.43 -13.63
C GLY A 291 -10.60 -1.98 -12.60
N TYR A 292 -9.44 -2.41 -13.09
CA TYR A 292 -8.36 -3.00 -12.31
C TYR A 292 -7.85 -2.07 -11.20
N PHE A 293 -7.60 -2.65 -10.03
CA PHE A 293 -6.97 -1.94 -8.94
C PHE A 293 -6.14 -2.87 -8.06
N ARG A 294 -4.95 -2.41 -7.65
CA ARG A 294 -4.09 -3.13 -6.72
C ARG A 294 -4.28 -2.54 -5.32
N GLY A 295 -5.11 -3.20 -4.51
CA GLY A 295 -5.56 -2.68 -3.22
C GLY A 295 -4.56 -2.76 -2.07
N ASP A 296 -3.45 -3.48 -2.21
CA ASP A 296 -2.52 -3.76 -1.10
C ASP A 296 -1.95 -2.49 -0.45
N GLU A 297 -1.60 -1.48 -1.26
CA GLU A 297 -1.09 -0.20 -0.77
C GLU A 297 -2.16 0.57 0.02
N THR A 298 -3.39 0.57 -0.47
CA THR A 298 -4.51 1.24 0.20
C THR A 298 -4.87 0.58 1.54
N ILE A 299 -4.80 -0.74 1.62
CA ILE A 299 -5.02 -1.48 2.87
C ILE A 299 -3.97 -1.09 3.90
N SER A 300 -2.70 -1.11 3.50
CA SER A 300 -1.59 -0.69 4.37
C SER A 300 -1.75 0.77 4.82
N TYR A 301 -2.12 1.65 3.88
CA TYR A 301 -2.33 3.06 4.15
C TYR A 301 -3.34 3.32 5.28
N VAL A 302 -4.49 2.66 5.24
CA VAL A 302 -5.52 2.80 6.29
C VAL A 302 -4.96 2.40 7.65
N SER A 303 -4.30 1.26 7.72
CA SER A 303 -3.69 0.76 8.96
C SER A 303 -2.60 1.70 9.48
N ASP A 304 -1.71 2.17 8.60
CA ASP A 304 -0.58 3.03 8.96
C ASP A 304 -1.06 4.39 9.48
N VAL A 305 -2.02 5.04 8.79
CA VAL A 305 -2.56 6.33 9.22
C VAL A 305 -3.24 6.22 10.59
N LEU A 306 -4.05 5.17 10.81
CA LEU A 306 -4.70 4.94 12.11
C LEU A 306 -3.66 4.67 13.20
N GLY A 307 -2.61 3.92 12.91
CA GLY A 307 -1.51 3.68 13.82
C GLY A 307 -0.77 4.96 14.20
N TRP A 308 -0.44 5.83 13.23
CA TRP A 308 0.17 7.14 13.48
C TRP A 308 -0.75 8.05 14.29
N TRP A 309 -2.05 8.07 13.98
CA TRP A 309 -3.01 8.85 14.73
C TRP A 309 -3.06 8.44 16.21
N LEU A 310 -3.14 7.15 16.51
CA LEU A 310 -3.09 6.63 17.88
C LEU A 310 -1.79 7.03 18.59
N HIS A 311 -0.65 6.86 17.93
CA HIS A 311 0.65 7.26 18.45
C HIS A 311 0.72 8.76 18.77
N PHE A 312 0.20 9.62 17.88
CA PHE A 312 0.17 11.06 18.12
C PHE A 312 -0.78 11.45 19.26
N LYS A 313 -1.89 10.73 19.41
CA LYS A 313 -2.81 10.92 20.55
C LYS A 313 -2.16 10.56 21.90
N GLU A 314 -1.36 9.52 21.94
CA GLU A 314 -0.61 9.13 23.14
C GLU A 314 0.47 10.15 23.50
N LYS A 315 1.15 10.69 22.46
CA LYS A 315 2.23 11.67 22.64
C LYS A 315 1.72 13.05 23.03
N ILE A 316 0.55 13.45 22.56
CA ILE A 316 -0.06 14.75 22.82
C ILE A 316 -1.44 14.52 23.41
N LYS A 317 -1.49 14.54 24.73
CA LYS A 317 -2.75 14.56 25.50
C LYS A 317 -3.30 15.98 25.48
N GLU A 318 -4.53 16.14 25.02
CA GLU A 318 -5.31 17.37 25.19
C GLU A 318 -5.89 17.44 26.58
#